data_278b1ac74288e12855fc4150e4f6b6ff
#
_entry.id   278b1ac74288e12855fc4150e4f6b6ff
#
_cell.length_a   1.000
_cell.length_b   1.000
_cell.length_c   1.000
_cell.angle_alpha   90.00
_cell.angle_beta   90.00
_cell.angle_gamma   90.00
#
_symmetry.space_group_name_H-M   'P 1'
#
loop_
_entity.id
_entity.type
_entity.pdbx_description
1 polymer ?
#
loop_
_entity_poly.entity_id
_entity_poly.type
_entity_poly.pdbx_seq_one_letter_code
_entity_poly.pdbx_strand_id
1 'polypeptide(L)'
;MKNLISLLVLVAITLVSSNSFSYNSEPKLFIEELVGDAIKTLSDKNISKADKSKKIETIALENVDIDALGMYTLGVVRNTLDQETLKKYNELFQKYFLKSLTSRLTDYSENKFEITSADQKSETYTIVKSKIVKSSTQPEIKINWRVYTKDLTKPLIRDLIVEGLSLAKTQKEEFSSILNSNNNDINILFLKLEEFINN
;
A
#
# COMPACT_ATOMS: atom_id res chain seq x y z
N MET A 1 -46.95 -20.82 45.02
CA MET A 1 -45.76 -20.00 45.15
C MET A 1 -44.88 -20.28 43.92
N LYS A 2 -44.82 -19.33 43.01
CA LYS A 2 -44.18 -19.50 41.68
C LYS A 2 -42.72 -19.06 41.79
N ASN A 3 -41.79 -19.98 41.55
CA ASN A 3 -40.35 -19.67 41.48
C ASN A 3 -40.01 -19.07 40.12
N LEU A 4 -39.64 -17.82 40.15
CA LEU A 4 -39.15 -17.06 39.01
C LEU A 4 -37.63 -17.36 38.85
N ILE A 5 -37.27 -18.24 37.95
CA ILE A 5 -35.87 -18.49 37.59
C ILE A 5 -35.48 -17.42 36.58
N SER A 6 -34.67 -16.47 37.01
CA SER A 6 -34.10 -15.42 36.19
C SER A 6 -32.92 -16.00 35.42
N LEU A 7 -33.11 -16.23 34.13
CA LEU A 7 -32.04 -16.69 33.20
C LEU A 7 -31.15 -15.49 32.82
N LEU A 8 -30.00 -15.39 33.46
CA LEU A 8 -29.00 -14.39 33.19
C LEU A 8 -28.19 -14.86 31.96
N VAL A 9 -28.60 -14.37 30.79
CA VAL A 9 -27.84 -14.59 29.55
C VAL A 9 -26.59 -13.69 29.58
N LEU A 10 -25.45 -14.29 29.90
CA LEU A 10 -24.15 -13.65 29.83
C LEU A 10 -23.74 -13.59 28.37
N VAL A 11 -23.97 -12.46 27.72
CA VAL A 11 -23.46 -12.19 26.36
C VAL A 11 -21.96 -11.93 26.50
N ALA A 12 -21.16 -12.96 26.24
CA ALA A 12 -19.72 -12.80 26.09
C ALA A 12 -19.44 -12.08 24.76
N ILE A 13 -19.30 -10.76 24.83
CA ILE A 13 -18.77 -9.97 23.73
C ILE A 13 -17.29 -10.32 23.61
N THR A 14 -16.95 -11.22 22.70
CA THR A 14 -15.58 -11.44 22.29
C THR A 14 -15.11 -10.20 21.55
N LEU A 15 -14.38 -9.35 22.24
CA LEU A 15 -13.58 -8.27 21.64
C LEU A 15 -12.56 -8.93 20.72
N VAL A 16 -12.87 -9.02 19.45
CA VAL A 16 -11.88 -9.32 18.41
C VAL A 16 -10.97 -8.09 18.37
N SER A 17 -9.86 -8.16 19.10
CA SER A 17 -8.80 -7.17 19.00
C SER A 17 -8.24 -7.26 17.58
N SER A 18 -8.69 -6.39 16.70
CA SER A 18 -8.00 -6.14 15.44
C SER A 18 -6.61 -5.64 15.80
N ASN A 19 -5.57 -6.42 15.54
CA ASN A 19 -4.20 -5.96 15.65
C ASN A 19 -4.00 -4.88 14.57
N SER A 20 -4.32 -3.64 14.92
CA SER A 20 -3.98 -2.47 14.13
C SER A 20 -2.48 -2.25 14.30
N PHE A 21 -1.72 -2.34 13.20
CA PHE A 21 -0.30 -1.99 13.21
C PHE A 21 -0.20 -0.47 13.34
N SER A 22 -0.06 0.03 14.57
CA SER A 22 0.21 1.45 14.80
C SER A 22 1.71 1.67 14.77
N TYR A 23 2.23 2.15 13.64
CA TYR A 23 3.63 2.53 13.49
C TYR A 23 3.90 3.93 14.05
N ASN A 24 5.18 4.24 14.24
CA ASN A 24 5.61 5.55 14.74
C ASN A 24 5.16 6.69 13.82
N SER A 25 4.82 7.84 14.39
CA SER A 25 4.39 9.01 13.61
C SER A 25 5.56 9.82 13.01
N GLU A 26 6.80 9.61 13.48
CA GLU A 26 7.99 10.20 12.88
C GLU A 26 8.32 9.47 11.57
N PRO A 27 8.44 10.17 10.41
CA PRO A 27 8.53 9.53 9.10
C PRO A 27 9.65 8.51 8.93
N LYS A 28 10.81 8.74 9.54
CA LYS A 28 11.94 7.82 9.46
C LYS A 28 11.65 6.53 10.23
N LEU A 29 11.17 6.64 11.47
CA LEU A 29 10.80 5.50 12.31
C LEU A 29 9.60 4.76 11.72
N PHE A 30 8.63 5.49 11.16
CA PHE A 30 7.50 4.91 10.43
C PHE A 30 7.95 3.94 9.34
N ILE A 31 8.86 4.37 8.46
CA ILE A 31 9.36 3.51 7.37
C ILE A 31 10.24 2.38 7.91
N GLU A 32 11.04 2.63 8.95
CA GLU A 32 11.89 1.61 9.57
C GLU A 32 11.05 0.46 10.16
N GLU A 33 10.03 0.77 10.95
CA GLU A 33 9.13 -0.19 11.57
C GLU A 33 8.30 -0.95 10.51
N LEU A 34 7.69 -0.22 9.56
CA LEU A 34 6.86 -0.80 8.51
C LEU A 34 7.65 -1.78 7.63
N VAL A 35 8.83 -1.38 7.17
CA VAL A 35 9.68 -2.25 6.34
C VAL A 35 10.24 -3.41 7.15
N GLY A 36 10.57 -3.20 8.44
CA GLY A 36 10.97 -4.25 9.36
C GLY A 36 9.91 -5.35 9.47
N ASP A 37 8.64 -4.97 9.67
CA ASP A 37 7.52 -5.92 9.75
C ASP A 37 7.24 -6.61 8.41
N ALA A 38 7.35 -5.89 7.30
CA ALA A 38 7.22 -6.48 5.97
C ALA A 38 8.31 -7.55 5.72
N ILE A 39 9.58 -7.24 6.00
CA ILE A 39 10.70 -8.18 5.87
C ILE A 39 10.50 -9.39 6.78
N LYS A 40 10.14 -9.18 8.06
CA LYS A 40 9.84 -10.25 9.00
C LYS A 40 8.75 -11.18 8.49
N THR A 41 7.67 -10.59 7.94
CA THR A 41 6.56 -11.36 7.36
C THR A 41 7.01 -12.19 6.16
N LEU A 42 7.77 -11.59 5.24
CA LEU A 42 8.22 -12.26 4.01
C LEU A 42 9.26 -13.36 4.29
N SER A 43 10.13 -13.17 5.28
CA SER A 43 11.16 -14.14 5.66
C SER A 43 10.66 -15.30 6.56
N ASP A 44 9.46 -15.19 7.12
CA ASP A 44 8.89 -16.25 7.98
C ASP A 44 8.62 -17.53 7.17
N LYS A 45 9.33 -18.59 7.50
CA LYS A 45 9.21 -19.91 6.82
C LYS A 45 8.02 -20.74 7.32
N ASN A 46 7.37 -20.31 8.41
CA ASN A 46 6.28 -21.06 9.06
C ASN A 46 4.89 -20.68 8.53
N ILE A 47 4.78 -19.62 7.74
CA ILE A 47 3.50 -19.17 7.17
C ILE A 47 3.46 -19.37 5.65
N SER A 48 2.27 -19.66 5.14
CA SER A 48 2.06 -19.88 3.70
C SER A 48 2.28 -18.62 2.87
N LYS A 49 2.55 -18.78 1.56
CA LYS A 49 2.63 -17.66 0.61
C LYS A 49 1.35 -16.80 0.62
N ALA A 50 0.19 -17.44 0.72
CA ALA A 50 -1.10 -16.76 0.81
C ALA A 50 -1.23 -15.91 2.08
N ASP A 51 -0.80 -16.43 3.23
CA ASP A 51 -0.83 -15.68 4.50
C ASP A 51 0.16 -14.51 4.50
N LYS A 52 1.34 -14.69 3.87
CA LYS A 52 2.29 -13.58 3.64
C LYS A 52 1.64 -12.47 2.83
N SER A 53 1.02 -12.83 1.69
CA SER A 53 0.33 -11.87 0.83
C SER A 53 -0.73 -11.10 1.61
N LYS A 54 -1.60 -11.81 2.36
CA LYS A 54 -2.65 -11.19 3.16
C LYS A 54 -2.12 -10.21 4.22
N LYS A 55 -1.01 -10.57 4.91
CA LYS A 55 -0.37 -9.66 5.87
C LYS A 55 0.21 -8.42 5.20
N ILE A 56 0.87 -8.57 4.04
CA ILE A 56 1.41 -7.45 3.27
C ILE A 56 0.28 -6.55 2.75
N GLU A 57 -0.84 -7.12 2.30
CA GLU A 57 -2.03 -6.34 1.91
C GLU A 57 -2.57 -5.52 3.09
N THR A 58 -2.66 -6.10 4.28
CA THR A 58 -3.09 -5.38 5.49
C THR A 58 -2.15 -4.21 5.80
N ILE A 59 -0.82 -4.45 5.79
CA ILE A 59 0.17 -3.39 5.97
C ILE A 59 -0.02 -2.28 4.93
N ALA A 60 -0.23 -2.63 3.67
CA ALA A 60 -0.40 -1.65 2.60
C ALA A 60 -1.71 -0.85 2.74
N LEU A 61 -2.83 -1.51 3.04
CA LEU A 61 -4.14 -0.85 3.23
C LEU A 61 -4.13 0.17 4.37
N GLU A 62 -3.37 -0.07 5.41
CA GLU A 62 -3.31 0.81 6.58
C GLU A 62 -2.33 1.97 6.41
N ASN A 63 -1.29 1.81 5.58
CA ASN A 63 -0.13 2.69 5.56
C ASN A 63 0.19 3.33 4.20
N VAL A 64 -0.53 2.97 3.15
CA VAL A 64 -0.42 3.59 1.82
C VAL A 64 -1.69 4.38 1.52
N ASP A 65 -1.55 5.60 1.04
CA ASP A 65 -2.68 6.43 0.56
C ASP A 65 -3.09 5.97 -0.84
N ILE A 66 -3.72 4.77 -0.90
CA ILE A 66 -4.07 4.10 -2.17
C ILE A 66 -5.06 4.95 -2.97
N ASP A 67 -6.02 5.62 -2.31
CA ASP A 67 -6.99 6.48 -2.98
C ASP A 67 -6.31 7.69 -3.64
N ALA A 68 -5.39 8.36 -2.93
CA ALA A 68 -4.63 9.47 -3.51
C ALA A 68 -3.71 9.00 -4.65
N LEU A 69 -3.12 7.81 -4.54
CA LEU A 69 -2.36 7.20 -5.63
C LEU A 69 -3.24 6.92 -6.85
N GLY A 70 -4.41 6.32 -6.66
CA GLY A 70 -5.38 6.06 -7.71
C GLY A 70 -5.79 7.34 -8.43
N MET A 71 -6.20 8.36 -7.68
CA MET A 71 -6.54 9.65 -8.24
C MET A 71 -5.37 10.30 -9.00
N TYR A 72 -4.14 10.16 -8.52
CA TYR A 72 -2.96 10.67 -9.20
C TYR A 72 -2.72 9.95 -10.54
N THR A 73 -2.90 8.62 -10.60
CA THR A 73 -2.64 7.82 -11.80
C THR A 73 -3.67 8.05 -12.90
N LEU A 74 -4.91 8.42 -12.61
CA LEU A 74 -5.90 8.88 -13.59
C LEU A 74 -5.52 10.20 -14.29
N GLY A 75 -4.65 11.00 -13.68
CA GLY A 75 -4.26 12.29 -14.24
C GLY A 75 -5.44 13.23 -14.41
N VAL A 76 -5.51 13.92 -15.56
CA VAL A 76 -6.56 14.91 -15.85
C VAL A 76 -7.92 14.29 -16.14
N VAL A 77 -7.96 13.03 -16.59
CA VAL A 77 -9.19 12.32 -16.93
C VAL A 77 -10.13 12.22 -15.72
N ARG A 78 -9.60 12.15 -14.49
CA ARG A 78 -10.42 12.15 -13.26
C ARG A 78 -11.41 13.33 -13.17
N ASN A 79 -11.09 14.47 -13.82
CA ASN A 79 -11.94 15.66 -13.78
C ASN A 79 -13.16 15.58 -14.72
N THR A 80 -13.20 14.59 -15.61
CA THR A 80 -14.28 14.38 -16.60
C THR A 80 -15.22 13.23 -16.20
N LEU A 81 -14.87 12.50 -15.14
CA LEU A 81 -15.63 11.34 -14.66
C LEU A 81 -16.63 11.74 -13.59
N ASP A 82 -17.78 11.07 -13.55
CA ASP A 82 -18.74 11.19 -12.47
C ASP A 82 -18.28 10.42 -11.20
N GLN A 83 -18.97 10.66 -10.09
CA GLN A 83 -18.62 10.09 -8.79
C GLN A 83 -18.75 8.56 -8.75
N GLU A 84 -19.70 7.98 -9.46
CA GLU A 84 -19.90 6.53 -9.52
C GLU A 84 -18.73 5.87 -10.27
N THR A 85 -18.35 6.42 -11.41
CA THR A 85 -17.20 5.98 -12.21
C THR A 85 -15.87 6.11 -11.42
N LEU A 86 -15.68 7.21 -10.69
CA LEU A 86 -14.51 7.41 -9.83
C LEU A 86 -14.46 6.38 -8.69
N LYS A 87 -15.60 6.09 -8.07
CA LYS A 87 -15.71 5.05 -7.03
C LYS A 87 -15.34 3.67 -7.59
N LYS A 88 -15.91 3.29 -8.74
CA LYS A 88 -15.58 2.02 -9.43
C LYS A 88 -14.08 1.95 -9.74
N TYR A 89 -13.50 3.04 -10.22
CA TYR A 89 -12.07 3.12 -10.48
C TYR A 89 -11.25 2.87 -9.21
N ASN A 90 -11.55 3.54 -8.10
CA ASN A 90 -10.81 3.36 -6.85
C ASN A 90 -10.87 1.93 -6.34
N GLU A 91 -12.03 1.28 -6.40
CA GLU A 91 -12.19 -0.13 -6.02
C GLU A 91 -11.35 -1.07 -6.89
N LEU A 92 -11.30 -0.84 -8.20
CA LEU A 92 -10.47 -1.61 -9.13
C LEU A 92 -8.98 -1.32 -8.94
N PHE A 93 -8.62 -0.04 -8.78
CA PHE A 93 -7.24 0.37 -8.56
C PHE A 93 -6.69 -0.21 -7.25
N GLN A 94 -7.45 -0.22 -6.17
CA GLN A 94 -7.04 -0.84 -4.91
C GLN A 94 -6.70 -2.33 -5.10
N LYS A 95 -7.57 -3.09 -5.75
CA LYS A 95 -7.34 -4.52 -6.03
C LYS A 95 -6.10 -4.73 -6.91
N TYR A 96 -5.98 -3.94 -7.98
CA TYR A 96 -4.82 -3.95 -8.88
C TYR A 96 -3.52 -3.65 -8.12
N PHE A 97 -3.51 -2.58 -7.30
CA PHE A 97 -2.36 -2.18 -6.52
C PHE A 97 -1.91 -3.28 -5.55
N LEU A 98 -2.83 -3.84 -4.77
CA LEU A 98 -2.53 -4.90 -3.80
C LEU A 98 -1.99 -6.15 -4.48
N LYS A 99 -2.60 -6.59 -5.58
CA LYS A 99 -2.10 -7.72 -6.36
C LYS A 99 -0.72 -7.45 -6.97
N SER A 100 -0.51 -6.26 -7.55
CA SER A 100 0.79 -5.86 -8.10
C SER A 100 1.88 -5.83 -7.03
N LEU A 101 1.56 -5.33 -5.83
CA LEU A 101 2.46 -5.29 -4.70
C LEU A 101 2.84 -6.71 -4.24
N THR A 102 1.86 -7.56 -3.96
CA THR A 102 2.10 -8.91 -3.43
C THR A 102 2.78 -9.84 -4.43
N SER A 103 2.45 -9.74 -5.72
CA SER A 103 3.10 -10.55 -6.76
C SER A 103 4.61 -10.26 -6.90
N ARG A 104 5.04 -9.04 -6.58
CA ARG A 104 6.45 -8.65 -6.64
C ARG A 104 7.22 -8.93 -5.36
N LEU A 105 6.55 -8.89 -4.20
CA LEU A 105 7.22 -9.03 -2.91
C LEU A 105 7.33 -10.48 -2.43
N THR A 106 6.47 -11.39 -2.88
CA THR A 106 6.49 -12.78 -2.40
C THR A 106 7.73 -13.58 -2.78
N ASP A 107 8.48 -13.11 -3.78
CA ASP A 107 9.76 -13.72 -4.20
C ASP A 107 10.97 -13.01 -3.57
N TYR A 108 10.73 -12.08 -2.63
CA TYR A 108 11.77 -11.32 -1.96
C TYR A 108 12.53 -12.19 -0.95
N SER A 109 13.84 -12.27 -1.11
CA SER A 109 14.75 -12.97 -0.20
C SER A 109 15.51 -11.98 0.69
N GLU A 110 16.04 -12.47 1.80
CA GLU A 110 16.71 -11.81 2.92
C GLU A 110 17.75 -10.74 2.53
N ASN A 111 17.31 -9.54 2.15
CA ASN A 111 18.22 -8.44 1.89
C ASN A 111 18.21 -7.46 3.08
N LYS A 112 19.38 -6.99 3.45
CA LYS A 112 19.53 -5.99 4.49
C LYS A 112 19.01 -4.64 3.97
N PHE A 113 18.08 -4.05 4.71
CA PHE A 113 17.52 -2.73 4.46
C PHE A 113 18.13 -1.72 5.44
N GLU A 114 18.49 -0.54 4.95
CA GLU A 114 19.06 0.54 5.76
C GLU A 114 18.40 1.87 5.39
N ILE A 115 17.96 2.62 6.40
CA ILE A 115 17.54 4.02 6.25
C ILE A 115 18.78 4.91 6.30
N THR A 116 18.93 5.78 5.30
CA THR A 116 20.08 6.68 5.18
C THR A 116 19.80 8.09 5.66
N SER A 117 18.62 8.65 5.36
CA SER A 117 18.20 9.97 5.83
C SER A 117 16.69 10.15 5.75
N ALA A 118 16.18 11.22 6.38
CA ALA A 118 14.83 11.73 6.18
C ALA A 118 14.91 13.24 5.94
N ASP A 119 14.37 13.70 4.80
CA ASP A 119 14.43 15.09 4.36
C ASP A 119 13.01 15.65 4.28
N GLN A 120 12.62 16.50 5.23
CA GLN A 120 11.34 17.20 5.17
C GLN A 120 11.37 18.20 3.99
N LYS A 121 10.41 18.06 3.09
CA LYS A 121 10.27 18.92 1.87
C LYS A 121 9.22 20.01 2.02
N SER A 122 8.24 19.79 2.88
CA SER A 122 7.22 20.76 3.28
C SER A 122 6.64 20.36 4.64
N GLU A 123 5.70 21.14 5.17
CA GLU A 123 4.98 20.83 6.41
C GLU A 123 4.26 19.48 6.36
N THR A 124 3.86 19.03 5.16
CA THR A 124 3.08 17.80 4.97
C THR A 124 3.80 16.71 4.19
N TYR A 125 5.09 16.88 3.92
CA TYR A 125 5.83 15.96 3.06
C TYR A 125 7.27 15.74 3.52
N THR A 126 7.63 14.47 3.72
CA THR A 126 9.01 14.03 4.01
C THR A 126 9.44 12.98 2.99
N ILE A 127 10.66 13.07 2.51
CA ILE A 127 11.33 12.03 1.74
C ILE A 127 12.24 11.24 2.68
N VAL A 128 11.87 10.00 2.97
CA VAL A 128 12.74 9.06 3.68
C VAL A 128 13.57 8.31 2.64
N LYS A 129 14.89 8.38 2.77
CA LYS A 129 15.83 7.70 1.87
C LYS A 129 16.32 6.42 2.52
N SER A 130 16.37 5.38 1.73
CA SER A 130 16.81 4.06 2.16
C SER A 130 17.52 3.34 1.03
N LYS A 131 18.12 2.20 1.36
CA LYS A 131 18.73 1.31 0.40
C LYS A 131 18.57 -0.16 0.82
N ILE A 132 18.47 -1.01 -0.17
CA ILE A 132 18.77 -2.43 -0.04
C ILE A 132 20.28 -2.56 -0.21
N VAL A 133 20.94 -3.11 0.80
CA VAL A 133 22.40 -3.22 0.81
C VAL A 133 22.85 -4.26 -0.21
N LYS A 134 23.93 -3.95 -0.94
CA LYS A 134 24.54 -4.88 -1.88
C LYS A 134 24.87 -6.22 -1.21
N SER A 135 24.52 -7.30 -1.88
CA SER A 135 24.91 -8.67 -1.50
C SER A 135 25.82 -9.30 -2.60
N SER A 136 26.22 -10.55 -2.39
CA SER A 136 26.97 -11.30 -3.41
C SER A 136 26.16 -11.56 -4.70
N THR A 137 24.83 -11.52 -4.62
CA THR A 137 23.91 -11.86 -5.71
C THR A 137 23.12 -10.68 -6.25
N GLN A 138 23.10 -9.53 -5.53
CA GLN A 138 22.29 -8.37 -5.91
C GLN A 138 23.05 -7.06 -5.73
N PRO A 139 22.89 -6.08 -6.65
CA PRO A 139 23.45 -4.73 -6.49
C PRO A 139 22.74 -3.98 -5.35
N GLU A 140 23.33 -2.87 -4.90
CA GLU A 140 22.64 -1.90 -4.06
C GLU A 140 21.43 -1.32 -4.81
N ILE A 141 20.28 -1.17 -4.15
CA ILE A 141 19.08 -0.55 -4.72
C ILE A 141 18.67 0.60 -3.81
N LYS A 142 18.58 1.80 -4.35
CA LYS A 142 18.12 2.99 -3.63
C LYS A 142 16.61 3.12 -3.70
N ILE A 143 15.97 3.33 -2.55
CA ILE A 143 14.53 3.52 -2.43
C ILE A 143 14.27 4.79 -1.64
N ASN A 144 13.55 5.74 -2.23
CA ASN A 144 13.08 6.93 -1.54
C ASN A 144 11.56 6.82 -1.35
N TRP A 145 11.11 7.02 -0.13
CA TRP A 145 9.72 6.93 0.29
C TRP A 145 9.14 8.34 0.38
N ARG A 146 8.10 8.64 -0.36
CA ARG A 146 7.38 9.90 -0.23
C ARG A 146 6.30 9.73 0.82
N VAL A 147 6.57 10.23 2.02
CA VAL A 147 5.69 10.13 3.18
C VAL A 147 4.89 11.41 3.34
N TYR A 148 3.56 11.28 3.40
CA TYR A 148 2.62 12.37 3.63
C TYR A 148 2.25 12.42 5.11
N THR A 149 2.39 13.60 5.72
CA THR A 149 2.31 13.84 7.17
C THR A 149 1.34 14.96 7.52
N LYS A 150 0.28 15.16 6.73
CA LYS A 150 -0.75 16.15 7.07
C LYS A 150 -1.46 15.80 8.37
N ASP A 151 -1.76 14.53 8.57
CA ASP A 151 -2.11 13.98 9.87
C ASP A 151 -0.82 13.55 10.57
N LEU A 152 -0.44 14.30 11.61
CA LEU A 152 0.79 14.04 12.37
C LEU A 152 0.74 12.73 13.17
N THR A 153 -0.43 12.14 13.34
CA THR A 153 -0.60 10.87 14.05
C THR A 153 -0.60 9.66 13.14
N LYS A 154 -0.83 9.88 11.82
CA LYS A 154 -0.96 8.81 10.83
C LYS A 154 -0.25 9.15 9.50
N PRO A 155 1.07 8.98 9.43
CA PRO A 155 1.79 9.15 8.17
C PRO A 155 1.34 8.10 7.15
N LEU A 156 1.31 8.48 5.86
CA LEU A 156 0.92 7.61 4.75
C LEU A 156 1.95 7.67 3.63
N ILE A 157 2.26 6.54 3.02
CA ILE A 157 3.11 6.48 1.82
C ILE A 157 2.28 6.90 0.61
N ARG A 158 2.80 7.86 -0.19
CA ARG A 158 2.18 8.32 -1.44
C ARG A 158 2.99 8.03 -2.70
N ASP A 159 4.23 7.61 -2.57
CA ASP A 159 5.05 7.19 -3.72
C ASP A 159 6.29 6.43 -3.24
N LEU A 160 6.79 5.57 -4.09
CA LEU A 160 8.11 4.96 -4.01
C LEU A 160 8.93 5.39 -5.21
N ILE A 161 10.13 5.88 -4.97
CA ILE A 161 11.08 6.27 -6.01
C ILE A 161 12.24 5.27 -5.94
N VAL A 162 12.26 4.32 -6.87
CA VAL A 162 13.27 3.25 -6.94
C VAL A 162 14.29 3.62 -8.02
N GLU A 163 15.56 3.71 -7.65
CA GLU A 163 16.65 4.11 -8.56
C GLU A 163 16.34 5.42 -9.33
N GLY A 164 15.66 6.36 -8.67
CA GLY A 164 15.27 7.65 -9.26
C GLY A 164 13.96 7.63 -10.06
N LEU A 165 13.33 6.47 -10.27
CA LEU A 165 12.06 6.33 -10.97
C LEU A 165 10.88 6.31 -9.99
N SER A 166 9.98 7.28 -10.08
CA SER A 166 8.72 7.31 -9.31
C SER A 166 7.76 6.26 -9.84
N LEU A 167 7.35 5.31 -8.99
CA LEU A 167 6.41 4.26 -9.38
C LEU A 167 5.02 4.85 -9.67
N ALA A 168 4.59 5.83 -8.89
CA ALA A 168 3.31 6.52 -9.14
C ALA A 168 3.31 7.25 -10.48
N LYS A 169 4.41 7.93 -10.83
CA LYS A 169 4.54 8.62 -12.12
C LYS A 169 4.54 7.63 -13.28
N THR A 170 5.30 6.56 -13.19
CA THR A 170 5.35 5.50 -14.22
C THR A 170 3.97 4.90 -14.45
N GLN A 171 3.23 4.59 -13.38
CA GLN A 171 1.87 4.05 -13.49
C GLN A 171 0.90 5.06 -14.12
N LYS A 172 1.03 6.35 -13.78
CA LYS A 172 0.25 7.42 -14.43
C LYS A 172 0.53 7.49 -15.93
N GLU A 173 1.78 7.42 -16.34
CA GLU A 173 2.18 7.45 -17.76
C GLU A 173 1.62 6.24 -18.51
N GLU A 174 1.67 5.05 -17.92
CA GLU A 174 1.08 3.83 -18.47
C GLU A 174 -0.44 3.97 -18.66
N PHE A 175 -1.18 4.38 -17.62
CA PHE A 175 -2.62 4.57 -17.72
C PHE A 175 -3.00 5.69 -18.69
N SER A 176 -2.24 6.76 -18.72
CA SER A 176 -2.44 7.84 -19.70
C SER A 176 -2.24 7.34 -21.14
N SER A 177 -1.27 6.47 -21.38
CA SER A 177 -1.04 5.85 -22.68
C SER A 177 -2.23 4.99 -23.12
N ILE A 178 -2.76 4.15 -22.20
CA ILE A 178 -3.95 3.33 -22.47
C ILE A 178 -5.15 4.22 -22.83
N LEU A 179 -5.43 5.23 -22.00
CA LEU A 179 -6.55 6.13 -22.19
C LEU A 179 -6.44 6.93 -23.50
N ASN A 180 -5.30 7.55 -23.76
CA ASN A 180 -5.08 8.35 -24.97
C ASN A 180 -5.22 7.52 -26.26
N SER A 181 -4.75 6.26 -26.24
CA SER A 181 -4.86 5.34 -27.37
C SER A 181 -6.29 4.85 -27.61
N ASN A 182 -7.23 5.10 -26.69
CA ASN A 182 -8.62 4.64 -26.73
C ASN A 182 -9.62 5.78 -26.51
N ASN A 183 -9.35 6.98 -27.02
CA ASN A 183 -10.24 8.14 -26.96
C ASN A 183 -10.65 8.54 -25.53
N ASN A 184 -9.82 8.29 -24.54
CA ASN A 184 -10.08 8.45 -23.10
C ASN A 184 -11.27 7.61 -22.57
N ASP A 185 -11.59 6.49 -23.23
CA ASP A 185 -12.61 5.57 -22.73
C ASP A 185 -12.12 4.85 -21.47
N ILE A 186 -12.67 5.23 -20.33
CA ILE A 186 -12.32 4.66 -19.01
C ILE A 186 -12.65 3.16 -18.92
N ASN A 187 -13.62 2.66 -19.69
CA ASN A 187 -13.97 1.24 -19.64
C ASN A 187 -12.85 0.35 -20.16
N ILE A 188 -12.03 0.84 -21.09
CA ILE A 188 -10.85 0.10 -21.56
C ILE A 188 -9.82 -0.03 -20.43
N LEU A 189 -9.63 1.02 -19.62
CA LEU A 189 -8.76 0.92 -18.44
C LEU A 189 -9.33 -0.06 -17.42
N PHE A 190 -10.64 -0.05 -17.16
CA PHE A 190 -11.29 -1.00 -16.26
C PHE A 190 -11.05 -2.44 -16.71
N LEU A 191 -11.25 -2.74 -18.00
CA LEU A 191 -10.98 -4.07 -18.56
C LEU A 191 -9.52 -4.51 -18.34
N LYS A 192 -8.55 -3.60 -18.53
CA LYS A 192 -7.13 -3.91 -18.29
C LYS A 192 -6.81 -4.17 -16.82
N LEU A 193 -7.41 -3.41 -15.90
CA LEU A 193 -7.28 -3.64 -14.48
C LEU A 193 -7.89 -4.99 -14.06
N GLU A 194 -9.12 -5.28 -14.53
CA GLU A 194 -9.81 -6.55 -14.29
C GLU A 194 -9.03 -7.75 -14.84
N GLU A 195 -8.50 -7.64 -16.07
CA GLU A 195 -7.64 -8.65 -16.68
C GLU A 195 -6.42 -8.96 -15.78
N PHE A 196 -5.72 -7.92 -15.32
CA PHE A 196 -4.57 -8.10 -14.43
C PHE A 196 -4.97 -8.70 -13.06
N ILE A 197 -6.11 -8.30 -12.50
CA ILE A 197 -6.58 -8.80 -11.20
C ILE A 197 -6.92 -10.29 -11.28
N ASN A 198 -7.46 -10.76 -12.40
CA ASN A 198 -7.95 -12.13 -12.56
C ASN A 198 -6.89 -13.15 -13.05
N ASN A 199 -5.75 -12.67 -13.59
CA ASN A 199 -4.62 -13.51 -14.01
C ASN A 199 -3.62 -13.76 -12.88
#